data_cb91f056bef59bb20ffde19b621cdca7
#
_entry.id   cb91f056bef59bb20ffde19b621cdca7
#
_cell.length_a   1.000
_cell.length_b   1.000
_cell.length_c   1.000
_cell.angle_alpha   90.00
_cell.angle_beta   90.00
_cell.angle_gamma   90.00
#
_symmetry.space_group_name_H-M   'P 1'
#
loop_
_entity.id
_entity.type
_entity.pdbx_description
1 polymer ?
#
loop_
_entity_poly.entity_id
_entity_poly.type
_entity_poly.pdbx_seq_one_letter_code
_entity_poly.pdbx_strand_id
1 'polypeptide(L)'
;MENQLVWKEQYCIGVPNIDKAHKRLFSIVGRLMRLVEEDEKDEHACVEGIKYFKNYAIKHFAEEEEYMRSINYEGYETHKRLHEGLRDKTLPALEQNMERSFYSDESVSQFLGVCMSWLTGHIMVEDRAIVGKVTSRWSGEQDGSVNETLERGLADIIKRVFSIKARVFNNHYAGENTVKAVNHRLDYLTPEGNRLRIIISVEEQLIVNTMRRYMGVECTRINNTAVAMARQMDKQVLRLLKDYFPETEGIYRLQEEALISTRGMKSLFAVRCPQYSLLLDTGMGYFTFCADELGANKR
;
A
#
# COMPACT_ATOMS: atom_id res chain seq x y z
N MET A 1 19.98 -18.31 -0.63
CA MET A 1 18.69 -18.71 -0.01
C MET A 1 17.61 -18.03 -0.85
N GLU A 2 16.75 -18.85 -1.44
CA GLU A 2 15.76 -18.38 -2.43
C GLU A 2 14.80 -17.35 -1.85
N ASN A 3 14.70 -16.20 -2.48
CA ASN A 3 13.67 -15.19 -2.26
C ASN A 3 12.31 -15.75 -2.69
N GLN A 4 11.66 -16.50 -1.84
CA GLN A 4 10.40 -17.14 -2.14
C GLN A 4 9.27 -16.42 -1.43
N LEU A 5 8.33 -15.85 -2.19
CA LEU A 5 7.06 -15.36 -1.64
C LEU A 5 6.27 -16.56 -1.13
N VAL A 6 6.12 -16.67 0.18
CA VAL A 6 5.50 -17.83 0.84
C VAL A 6 4.09 -17.48 1.30
N TRP A 7 3.13 -18.34 0.94
CA TRP A 7 1.79 -18.31 1.51
C TRP A 7 1.84 -18.54 3.03
N LYS A 8 1.10 -17.75 3.79
CA LYS A 8 0.96 -17.91 5.24
C LYS A 8 -0.52 -18.03 5.62
N GLU A 9 -0.81 -18.78 6.66
CA GLU A 9 -2.19 -19.01 7.15
C GLU A 9 -2.94 -17.70 7.48
N GLN A 10 -2.23 -16.65 7.80
CA GLN A 10 -2.84 -15.33 8.03
C GLN A 10 -3.57 -14.76 6.80
N TYR A 11 -3.25 -15.21 5.58
CA TYR A 11 -3.95 -14.82 4.34
C TYR A 11 -5.21 -15.65 4.08
N CYS A 12 -5.46 -16.68 4.89
CA CYS A 12 -6.61 -17.53 4.75
C CYS A 12 -7.88 -16.78 5.23
N ILE A 13 -8.84 -16.60 4.34
CA ILE A 13 -10.14 -16.03 4.71
C ILE A 13 -11.12 -17.10 5.16
N GLY A 14 -10.88 -18.36 4.83
CA GLY A 14 -11.70 -19.51 5.19
C GLY A 14 -12.74 -19.89 4.13
N VAL A 15 -12.66 -19.30 2.92
CA VAL A 15 -13.45 -19.67 1.76
C VAL A 15 -12.56 -20.47 0.82
N PRO A 16 -12.71 -21.80 0.72
CA PRO A 16 -11.73 -22.69 0.10
C PRO A 16 -11.33 -22.32 -1.34
N ASN A 17 -12.29 -21.93 -2.17
CA ASN A 17 -12.05 -21.56 -3.55
C ASN A 17 -11.27 -20.25 -3.66
N ILE A 18 -11.60 -19.26 -2.84
CA ILE A 18 -10.92 -17.96 -2.77
C ILE A 18 -9.51 -18.15 -2.21
N ASP A 19 -9.36 -18.88 -1.11
CA ASP A 19 -8.04 -19.17 -0.52
C ASP A 19 -7.12 -19.92 -1.50
N LYS A 20 -7.67 -20.83 -2.31
CA LYS A 20 -6.93 -21.51 -3.37
C LYS A 20 -6.47 -20.55 -4.46
N ALA A 21 -7.32 -19.60 -4.85
CA ALA A 21 -6.99 -18.58 -5.84
C ALA A 21 -5.90 -17.63 -5.31
N HIS A 22 -5.99 -17.20 -4.07
CA HIS A 22 -4.95 -16.40 -3.40
C HIS A 22 -3.60 -17.12 -3.38
N LYS A 23 -3.57 -18.39 -2.94
CA LYS A 23 -2.34 -19.22 -2.97
C LYS A 23 -1.74 -19.27 -4.36
N ARG A 24 -2.56 -19.38 -5.40
CA ARG A 24 -2.09 -19.40 -6.79
C ARG A 24 -1.49 -18.07 -7.21
N LEU A 25 -2.13 -16.93 -6.87
CA LEU A 25 -1.62 -15.60 -7.15
C LEU A 25 -0.25 -15.37 -6.47
N PHE A 26 -0.12 -15.75 -5.19
CA PHE A 26 1.17 -15.72 -4.49
C PHE A 26 2.25 -16.56 -5.21
N SER A 27 1.88 -17.76 -5.64
CA SER A 27 2.81 -18.65 -6.39
C SER A 27 3.28 -18.03 -7.71
N ILE A 28 2.37 -17.35 -8.44
CA ILE A 28 2.71 -16.69 -9.71
C ILE A 28 3.69 -15.55 -9.46
N VAL A 29 3.39 -14.67 -8.50
CA VAL A 29 4.27 -13.55 -8.14
C VAL A 29 5.64 -14.06 -7.69
N GLY A 30 5.67 -15.08 -6.84
CA GLY A 30 6.93 -15.69 -6.38
C GLY A 30 7.77 -16.29 -7.52
N ARG A 31 7.15 -16.83 -8.56
CA ARG A 31 7.87 -17.30 -9.77
C ARG A 31 8.41 -16.13 -10.58
N LEU A 32 7.62 -15.08 -10.77
CA LEU A 32 8.07 -13.88 -11.47
C LEU A 32 9.24 -13.20 -10.76
N MET A 33 9.22 -13.15 -9.42
CA MET A 33 10.35 -12.62 -8.65
C MET A 33 11.64 -13.37 -8.93
N ARG A 34 11.61 -14.72 -8.99
CA ARG A 34 12.78 -15.52 -9.30
C ARG A 34 13.31 -15.25 -10.72
N LEU A 35 12.41 -15.14 -11.71
CA LEU A 35 12.82 -14.84 -13.10
C LEU A 35 13.53 -13.47 -13.23
N VAL A 36 13.25 -12.53 -12.35
CA VAL A 36 13.92 -11.22 -12.34
C VAL A 36 15.28 -11.26 -11.65
N GLU A 37 15.49 -12.21 -10.74
CA GLU A 37 16.74 -12.37 -9.97
C GLU A 37 17.75 -13.27 -10.69
N GLU A 38 17.36 -13.99 -11.75
CA GLU A 38 18.26 -14.82 -12.54
C GLU A 38 19.23 -13.96 -13.37
N ASP A 39 20.50 -14.35 -13.42
CA ASP A 39 21.56 -13.62 -14.14
C ASP A 39 21.29 -13.54 -15.66
N GLU A 40 20.61 -14.53 -16.23
CA GLU A 40 20.13 -14.55 -17.61
C GLU A 40 18.60 -14.48 -17.61
N LYS A 41 18.06 -13.27 -17.55
CA LYS A 41 16.62 -13.01 -17.54
C LYS A 41 15.97 -13.46 -18.82
N ASP A 42 15.06 -14.43 -18.74
CA ASP A 42 14.18 -14.79 -19.84
C ASP A 42 13.02 -13.78 -19.96
N GLU A 43 13.20 -12.76 -20.80
CA GLU A 43 12.19 -11.73 -21.05
C GLU A 43 10.85 -12.32 -21.51
N HIS A 44 10.87 -13.35 -22.35
CA HIS A 44 9.66 -13.99 -22.84
C HIS A 44 8.90 -14.68 -21.70
N ALA A 45 9.59 -15.43 -20.84
CA ALA A 45 8.98 -16.04 -19.65
C ALA A 45 8.42 -14.99 -18.69
N CYS A 46 9.08 -13.84 -18.57
CA CYS A 46 8.63 -12.73 -17.74
C CYS A 46 7.31 -12.12 -18.29
N VAL A 47 7.27 -11.83 -19.59
CA VAL A 47 6.07 -11.30 -20.28
C VAL A 47 4.89 -12.26 -20.15
N GLU A 48 5.09 -13.54 -20.42
CA GLU A 48 4.04 -14.55 -20.32
C GLU A 48 3.57 -14.77 -18.88
N GLY A 49 4.47 -14.71 -17.92
CA GLY A 49 4.13 -14.78 -16.51
C GLY A 49 3.29 -13.60 -16.02
N ILE A 50 3.59 -12.38 -16.51
CA ILE A 50 2.82 -11.15 -16.22
C ILE A 50 1.40 -11.25 -16.82
N LYS A 51 1.29 -11.68 -18.08
CA LYS A 51 -0.01 -11.93 -18.72
C LYS A 51 -0.82 -12.97 -17.96
N TYR A 52 -0.16 -14.04 -17.54
CA TYR A 52 -0.82 -15.09 -16.77
C TYR A 52 -1.31 -14.59 -15.42
N PHE A 53 -0.51 -13.78 -14.70
CA PHE A 53 -0.93 -13.15 -13.45
C PHE A 53 -2.18 -12.29 -13.66
N LYS A 54 -2.16 -11.41 -14.65
CA LYS A 54 -3.27 -10.52 -14.98
C LYS A 54 -4.57 -11.29 -15.25
N ASN A 55 -4.50 -12.28 -16.13
CA ASN A 55 -5.67 -13.08 -16.50
C ASN A 55 -6.23 -13.86 -15.29
N TYR A 56 -5.33 -14.39 -14.47
CA TYR A 56 -5.74 -15.14 -13.27
C TYR A 56 -6.37 -14.23 -12.22
N ALA A 57 -5.82 -13.04 -12.01
CA ALA A 57 -6.38 -12.05 -11.09
C ALA A 57 -7.80 -11.61 -11.52
N ILE A 58 -8.02 -11.34 -12.81
CA ILE A 58 -9.34 -10.98 -13.34
C ILE A 58 -10.36 -12.10 -13.11
N LYS A 59 -9.96 -13.35 -13.35
CA LYS A 59 -10.82 -14.51 -13.10
C LYS A 59 -11.17 -14.64 -11.60
N HIS A 60 -10.16 -14.50 -10.76
CA HIS A 60 -10.34 -14.54 -9.31
C HIS A 60 -11.32 -13.46 -8.81
N PHE A 61 -11.19 -12.22 -9.30
CA PHE A 61 -12.11 -11.14 -8.93
C PHE A 61 -13.57 -11.48 -9.28
N ALA A 62 -13.79 -12.05 -10.46
CA ALA A 62 -15.14 -12.46 -10.86
C ALA A 62 -15.71 -13.54 -9.93
N GLU A 63 -14.91 -14.54 -9.55
CA GLU A 63 -15.29 -15.62 -8.63
C GLU A 63 -15.58 -15.08 -7.22
N GLU A 64 -14.79 -14.14 -6.75
CA GLU A 64 -14.98 -13.51 -5.43
C GLU A 64 -16.18 -12.57 -5.41
N GLU A 65 -16.38 -11.79 -6.46
CA GLU A 65 -17.57 -10.95 -6.62
C GLU A 65 -18.86 -11.77 -6.68
N GLU A 66 -18.82 -12.96 -7.30
CA GLU A 66 -19.95 -13.90 -7.28
C GLU A 66 -20.23 -14.43 -5.86
N TYR A 67 -19.16 -14.78 -5.13
CA TYR A 67 -19.28 -15.19 -3.73
C TYR A 67 -19.88 -14.07 -2.87
N MET A 68 -19.38 -12.84 -2.97
CA MET A 68 -19.91 -11.70 -2.21
C MET A 68 -21.41 -11.47 -2.49
N ARG A 69 -21.84 -11.57 -3.74
CA ARG A 69 -23.26 -11.48 -4.10
C ARG A 69 -24.08 -12.61 -3.48
N SER A 70 -23.53 -13.83 -3.49
CA SER A 70 -24.24 -15.00 -2.95
C SER A 70 -24.54 -14.90 -1.46
N ILE A 71 -23.71 -14.17 -0.72
CA ILE A 71 -23.88 -13.94 0.73
C ILE A 71 -24.49 -12.58 1.06
N ASN A 72 -24.91 -11.79 0.04
CA ASN A 72 -25.41 -10.43 0.19
C ASN A 72 -24.46 -9.53 0.99
N TYR A 73 -23.15 -9.58 0.67
CA TYR A 73 -22.16 -8.78 1.37
C TYR A 73 -22.41 -7.28 1.19
N GLU A 74 -22.60 -6.57 2.30
CA GLU A 74 -22.97 -5.15 2.30
C GLU A 74 -21.89 -4.27 1.65
N GLY A 75 -20.59 -4.63 1.79
CA GLY A 75 -19.47 -3.93 1.20
C GLY A 75 -19.20 -4.22 -0.29
N TYR A 76 -20.07 -5.00 -0.98
CA TYR A 76 -19.84 -5.47 -2.35
C TYR A 76 -19.44 -4.37 -3.34
N GLU A 77 -20.21 -3.27 -3.42
CA GLU A 77 -19.98 -2.21 -4.39
C GLU A 77 -18.63 -1.50 -4.18
N THR A 78 -18.22 -1.33 -2.93
CA THR A 78 -16.93 -0.72 -2.60
C THR A 78 -15.78 -1.66 -2.93
N HIS A 79 -15.91 -2.93 -2.58
CA HIS A 79 -14.93 -3.97 -2.86
C HIS A 79 -14.72 -4.15 -4.38
N LYS A 80 -15.82 -4.25 -5.14
CA LYS A 80 -15.79 -4.33 -6.59
C LYS A 80 -15.04 -3.14 -7.23
N ARG A 81 -15.26 -1.90 -6.75
CA ARG A 81 -14.50 -0.72 -7.24
C ARG A 81 -12.99 -0.85 -7.03
N LEU A 82 -12.53 -1.56 -6.01
CA LEU A 82 -11.10 -1.84 -5.81
C LEU A 82 -10.56 -2.80 -6.85
N HIS A 83 -11.31 -3.86 -7.19
CA HIS A 83 -10.99 -4.77 -8.28
C HIS A 83 -10.92 -4.03 -9.63
N GLU A 84 -11.93 -3.21 -9.93
CA GLU A 84 -11.97 -2.37 -11.13
C GLU A 84 -10.78 -1.41 -11.19
N GLY A 85 -10.42 -0.80 -10.06
CA GLY A 85 -9.26 0.08 -9.95
C GLY A 85 -7.93 -0.61 -10.31
N LEU A 86 -7.72 -1.83 -9.84
CA LEU A 86 -6.55 -2.62 -10.22
C LEU A 86 -6.63 -3.06 -11.68
N ARG A 87 -7.75 -3.69 -12.08
CA ARG A 87 -7.94 -4.29 -13.41
C ARG A 87 -7.86 -3.26 -14.54
N ASP A 88 -8.59 -2.15 -14.40
CA ASP A 88 -8.88 -1.23 -15.50
C ASP A 88 -7.94 0.00 -15.52
N LYS A 89 -7.23 0.26 -14.42
CA LYS A 89 -6.33 1.42 -14.31
C LYS A 89 -4.89 1.03 -13.98
N THR A 90 -4.70 0.31 -12.88
CA THR A 90 -3.34 0.06 -12.35
C THR A 90 -2.57 -0.94 -13.22
N LEU A 91 -3.14 -2.10 -13.51
CA LEU A 91 -2.46 -3.12 -14.33
C LEU A 91 -2.17 -2.62 -15.75
N PRO A 92 -3.10 -1.95 -16.47
CA PRO A 92 -2.79 -1.38 -17.78
C PRO A 92 -1.68 -0.31 -17.75
N ALA A 93 -1.66 0.55 -16.73
CA ALA A 93 -0.61 1.55 -16.59
C ALA A 93 0.78 0.92 -16.34
N LEU A 94 0.85 -0.12 -15.53
CA LEU A 94 2.08 -0.87 -15.27
C LEU A 94 2.55 -1.61 -16.54
N GLU A 95 1.63 -2.25 -17.27
CA GLU A 95 1.91 -2.93 -18.55
C GLU A 95 2.49 -1.95 -19.56
N GLN A 96 1.85 -0.79 -19.76
CA GLN A 96 2.35 0.25 -20.65
C GLN A 96 3.74 0.76 -20.24
N ASN A 97 4.00 0.91 -18.94
CA ASN A 97 5.31 1.31 -18.45
C ASN A 97 6.38 0.25 -18.77
N MET A 98 6.06 -1.03 -18.57
CA MET A 98 6.96 -2.14 -18.89
C MET A 98 7.25 -2.22 -20.39
N GLU A 99 6.24 -2.10 -21.24
CA GLU A 99 6.40 -2.09 -22.71
C GLU A 99 7.30 -0.94 -23.17
N ARG A 100 7.07 0.28 -22.66
CA ARG A 100 7.88 1.47 -23.01
C ARG A 100 9.33 1.37 -22.56
N SER A 101 9.60 0.65 -21.50
CA SER A 101 10.95 0.43 -20.94
C SER A 101 11.59 -0.87 -21.42
N PHE A 102 10.99 -1.55 -22.39
CA PHE A 102 11.44 -2.86 -22.87
C PHE A 102 11.64 -3.86 -21.72
N TYR A 103 10.68 -3.90 -20.80
CA TYR A 103 10.67 -4.77 -19.62
C TYR A 103 11.96 -4.66 -18.78
N SER A 104 12.46 -3.43 -18.61
CA SER A 104 13.62 -3.17 -17.75
C SER A 104 13.39 -3.71 -16.34
N ASP A 105 14.48 -4.04 -15.63
CA ASP A 105 14.42 -4.57 -14.25
C ASP A 105 13.68 -3.65 -13.30
N GLU A 106 13.83 -2.34 -13.49
CA GLU A 106 13.11 -1.33 -12.71
C GLU A 106 11.59 -1.42 -12.93
N SER A 107 11.14 -1.51 -14.18
CA SER A 107 9.72 -1.56 -14.52
C SER A 107 9.06 -2.86 -14.06
N VAL A 108 9.75 -3.98 -14.18
CA VAL A 108 9.27 -5.29 -13.70
C VAL A 108 9.28 -5.33 -12.17
N SER A 109 10.30 -4.79 -11.51
CA SER A 109 10.35 -4.65 -10.05
C SER A 109 9.20 -3.77 -9.54
N GLN A 110 8.88 -2.69 -10.25
CA GLN A 110 7.73 -1.84 -9.93
C GLN A 110 6.41 -2.62 -10.04
N PHE A 111 6.22 -3.38 -11.14
CA PHE A 111 5.06 -4.24 -11.31
C PHE A 111 4.91 -5.22 -10.15
N LEU A 112 5.97 -5.95 -9.82
CA LEU A 112 5.98 -6.93 -8.73
C LEU A 112 5.68 -6.28 -7.37
N GLY A 113 6.31 -5.14 -7.08
CA GLY A 113 6.08 -4.40 -5.83
C GLY A 113 4.63 -3.96 -5.67
N VAL A 114 4.01 -3.45 -6.75
CA VAL A 114 2.60 -3.05 -6.75
C VAL A 114 1.69 -4.27 -6.58
N CYS A 115 1.92 -5.36 -7.33
CA CYS A 115 1.10 -6.58 -7.23
C CYS A 115 1.18 -7.22 -5.84
N MET A 116 2.38 -7.31 -5.26
CA MET A 116 2.58 -7.86 -3.92
C MET A 116 1.85 -7.04 -2.86
N SER A 117 2.04 -5.74 -2.88
CA SER A 117 1.43 -4.83 -1.91
C SER A 117 -0.09 -4.82 -2.04
N TRP A 118 -0.60 -4.77 -3.28
CA TRP A 118 -2.04 -4.82 -3.52
C TRP A 118 -2.64 -6.14 -3.04
N LEU A 119 -2.05 -7.28 -3.44
CA LEU A 119 -2.55 -8.61 -3.08
C LEU A 119 -2.57 -8.81 -1.56
N THR A 120 -1.45 -8.54 -0.88
CA THR A 120 -1.37 -8.72 0.58
C THR A 120 -2.30 -7.77 1.32
N GLY A 121 -2.33 -6.51 0.94
CA GLY A 121 -3.17 -5.51 1.60
C GLY A 121 -4.65 -5.71 1.31
N HIS A 122 -5.02 -6.14 0.09
CA HIS A 122 -6.39 -6.44 -0.27
C HIS A 122 -6.92 -7.62 0.56
N ILE A 123 -6.21 -8.73 0.59
CA ILE A 123 -6.59 -9.91 1.38
C ILE A 123 -6.72 -9.56 2.87
N MET A 124 -5.75 -8.86 3.43
CA MET A 124 -5.69 -8.59 4.87
C MET A 124 -6.77 -7.61 5.35
N VAL A 125 -7.26 -6.75 4.48
CA VAL A 125 -8.21 -5.69 4.83
C VAL A 125 -9.58 -5.98 4.24
N GLU A 126 -9.66 -6.19 2.92
CA GLU A 126 -10.94 -6.24 2.21
C GLU A 126 -11.56 -7.65 2.24
N ASP A 127 -10.80 -8.67 1.83
CA ASP A 127 -11.33 -10.03 1.72
C ASP A 127 -11.65 -10.63 3.09
N ARG A 128 -10.84 -10.31 4.10
CA ARG A 128 -11.14 -10.70 5.49
C ARG A 128 -12.38 -10.03 6.06
N ALA A 129 -12.75 -8.86 5.54
CA ALA A 129 -13.99 -8.20 5.92
C ALA A 129 -15.23 -8.91 5.37
N ILE A 130 -15.12 -9.56 4.19
CA ILE A 130 -16.22 -10.35 3.59
C ILE A 130 -16.72 -11.43 4.57
N VAL A 131 -15.80 -12.04 5.31
CA VAL A 131 -16.09 -13.14 6.24
C VAL A 131 -16.10 -12.69 7.72
N GLY A 132 -16.15 -11.40 7.99
CA GLY A 132 -16.22 -10.83 9.33
C GLY A 132 -14.97 -11.04 10.20
N LYS A 133 -13.83 -11.44 9.62
CA LYS A 133 -12.55 -11.60 10.35
C LYS A 133 -11.88 -10.27 10.73
N VAL A 134 -12.28 -9.19 10.09
CA VAL A 134 -11.98 -7.81 10.46
C VAL A 134 -13.27 -7.03 10.51
N THR A 135 -13.36 -6.06 11.41
CA THR A 135 -14.53 -5.21 11.51
C THR A 135 -14.72 -4.48 10.19
N SER A 136 -15.95 -4.53 9.65
CA SER A 136 -16.30 -3.72 8.49
C SER A 136 -16.02 -2.25 8.79
N ARG A 137 -15.55 -1.50 7.82
CA ARG A 137 -15.20 -0.07 7.95
C ARG A 137 -16.36 0.82 8.39
N TRP A 138 -17.57 0.31 8.34
CA TRP A 138 -18.83 1.03 8.49
C TRP A 138 -19.40 1.00 9.91
N SER A 139 -18.73 0.39 10.88
CA SER A 139 -19.21 0.31 12.27
C SER A 139 -18.28 1.08 13.23
N GLY A 140 -18.59 2.34 13.50
CA GLY A 140 -17.93 3.10 14.57
C GLY A 140 -18.39 4.55 14.62
N GLU A 141 -19.09 4.95 15.67
CA GLU A 141 -19.28 6.34 16.03
C GLU A 141 -17.91 6.97 16.34
N GLN A 142 -17.62 8.09 15.68
CA GLN A 142 -16.38 8.85 15.89
C GLN A 142 -16.67 10.01 16.84
N ASP A 143 -16.21 9.87 18.07
CA ASP A 143 -16.14 10.96 19.03
C ASP A 143 -14.67 11.20 19.41
N GLY A 144 -14.16 12.40 19.13
CA GLY A 144 -12.76 12.76 19.42
C GLY A 144 -12.25 13.94 18.59
N SER A 145 -11.14 14.56 19.04
CA SER A 145 -10.44 15.59 18.24
C SER A 145 -9.85 14.99 16.95
N VAL A 146 -9.58 15.84 15.95
CA VAL A 146 -8.94 15.43 14.68
C VAL A 146 -7.63 14.68 14.94
N ASN A 147 -6.83 15.13 15.90
CA ASN A 147 -5.56 14.48 16.27
C ASN A 147 -5.79 13.09 16.85
N GLU A 148 -6.72 12.92 17.78
CA GLU A 148 -7.03 11.62 18.37
C GLU A 148 -7.60 10.65 17.35
N THR A 149 -8.45 11.15 16.45
CA THR A 149 -8.99 10.38 15.33
C THR A 149 -7.88 9.93 14.39
N LEU A 150 -6.94 10.82 14.05
CA LEU A 150 -5.79 10.52 13.20
C LEU A 150 -4.86 9.48 13.85
N GLU A 151 -4.52 9.66 15.12
CA GLU A 151 -3.65 8.73 15.89
C GLU A 151 -4.27 7.33 15.94
N ARG A 152 -5.54 7.24 16.33
CA ARG A 152 -6.27 5.98 16.40
C ARG A 152 -6.42 5.35 15.02
N GLY A 153 -6.79 6.15 14.01
CA GLY A 153 -6.97 5.68 12.63
C GLY A 153 -5.69 5.10 12.06
N LEU A 154 -4.56 5.80 12.17
CA LEU A 154 -3.28 5.30 11.69
C LEU A 154 -2.82 4.04 12.42
N ALA A 155 -2.93 3.98 13.74
CA ALA A 155 -2.56 2.79 14.51
C ALA A 155 -3.40 1.56 14.09
N ASP A 156 -4.69 1.76 13.85
CA ASP A 156 -5.61 0.71 13.42
C ASP A 156 -5.34 0.26 11.97
N ILE A 157 -5.11 1.20 11.06
CA ILE A 157 -4.75 0.92 9.66
C ILE A 157 -3.43 0.14 9.59
N ILE A 158 -2.40 0.56 10.33
CA ILE A 158 -1.12 -0.15 10.38
C ILE A 158 -1.32 -1.57 10.90
N LYS A 159 -2.15 -1.76 11.93
CA LYS A 159 -2.50 -3.09 12.43
C LYS A 159 -3.20 -3.93 11.36
N ARG A 160 -4.10 -3.36 10.58
CA ARG A 160 -4.82 -4.06 9.50
C ARG A 160 -3.92 -4.39 8.32
N VAL A 161 -3.21 -3.40 7.80
CA VAL A 161 -2.39 -3.53 6.58
C VAL A 161 -1.14 -4.37 6.82
N PHE A 162 -0.47 -4.13 7.94
CA PHE A 162 0.82 -4.78 8.24
C PHE A 162 0.71 -5.91 9.26
N SER A 163 -0.46 -6.12 9.87
CA SER A 163 -0.66 -7.03 11.01
C SER A 163 0.31 -6.77 12.18
N ILE A 164 0.70 -5.52 12.36
CA ILE A 164 1.65 -5.05 13.37
C ILE A 164 0.92 -4.08 14.28
N LYS A 165 1.14 -4.21 15.60
CA LYS A 165 0.67 -3.18 16.53
C LYS A 165 1.57 -1.96 16.38
N ALA A 166 0.96 -0.80 16.22
CA ALA A 166 1.64 0.48 16.25
C ALA A 166 1.17 1.29 17.46
N ARG A 167 2.06 2.08 18.02
CA ARG A 167 1.74 3.05 19.07
C ARG A 167 2.32 4.41 18.67
N VAL A 168 1.61 5.47 18.93
CA VAL A 168 2.13 6.82 18.76
C VAL A 168 3.29 7.02 19.73
N PHE A 169 4.45 7.31 19.20
CA PHE A 169 5.66 7.59 19.95
C PHE A 169 5.84 9.09 20.14
N ASN A 170 5.54 9.88 19.10
CA ASN A 170 5.61 11.33 19.12
C ASN A 170 4.52 11.88 18.19
N ASN A 171 3.70 12.80 18.69
CA ASN A 171 2.63 13.46 17.93
C ASN A 171 2.99 14.90 17.49
N HIS A 172 4.25 15.29 17.70
CA HIS A 172 4.84 16.56 17.25
C HIS A 172 6.22 16.29 16.62
N TYR A 173 6.30 15.26 15.77
CA TYR A 173 7.55 14.89 15.14
C TYR A 173 8.06 16.00 14.23
N ALA A 174 9.30 16.45 14.46
CA ALA A 174 9.93 17.56 13.74
C ALA A 174 11.13 17.11 12.88
N GLY A 175 11.21 15.82 12.53
CA GLY A 175 12.27 15.29 11.67
C GLY A 175 13.57 14.91 12.41
N GLU A 176 13.50 14.70 13.73
CA GLU A 176 14.70 14.44 14.56
C GLU A 176 15.35 13.10 14.25
N ASN A 177 14.56 12.10 13.87
CA ASN A 177 15.10 10.77 13.56
C ASN A 177 15.75 10.74 12.19
N THR A 178 17.03 10.40 12.17
CA THR A 178 17.86 10.33 10.96
C THR A 178 17.99 8.91 10.41
N VAL A 179 17.06 8.03 10.73
CA VAL A 179 17.04 6.67 10.21
C VAL A 179 16.83 6.66 8.69
N LYS A 180 17.41 5.67 8.04
CA LYS A 180 17.16 5.44 6.62
C LYS A 180 15.70 5.06 6.40
N ALA A 181 15.03 5.81 5.57
CA ALA A 181 13.60 5.62 5.29
C ALA A 181 13.29 5.90 3.83
N VAL A 182 12.24 5.26 3.34
CA VAL A 182 11.57 5.64 2.10
C VAL A 182 10.60 6.76 2.44
N ASN A 183 10.87 7.96 1.94
CA ASN A 183 10.05 9.14 2.19
C ASN A 183 9.23 9.45 0.96
N HIS A 184 7.93 9.29 1.06
CA HIS A 184 6.98 9.45 -0.02
C HIS A 184 6.16 10.73 0.19
N ARG A 185 6.31 11.69 -0.73
CA ARG A 185 5.56 12.95 -0.73
C ARG A 185 4.42 12.85 -1.73
N LEU A 186 3.24 13.26 -1.30
CA LEU A 186 2.04 13.37 -2.12
C LEU A 186 1.43 14.76 -1.92
N ASP A 187 1.34 15.51 -2.99
CA ASP A 187 0.73 16.83 -3.01
C ASP A 187 -0.65 16.75 -3.68
N TYR A 188 -1.68 17.15 -2.96
CA TYR A 188 -3.07 17.19 -3.41
C TYR A 188 -3.54 18.62 -3.61
N LEU A 189 -4.57 18.80 -4.44
CA LEU A 189 -5.21 20.09 -4.70
C LEU A 189 -6.73 19.94 -4.62
N THR A 190 -7.38 20.90 -3.92
CA THR A 190 -8.83 21.03 -3.95
C THR A 190 -9.28 21.82 -5.18
N PRO A 191 -10.57 21.76 -5.55
CA PRO A 191 -11.13 22.60 -6.60
C PRO A 191 -10.92 24.10 -6.36
N GLU A 192 -10.91 24.52 -5.09
CA GLU A 192 -10.72 25.92 -4.64
C GLU A 192 -9.25 26.36 -4.70
N GLY A 193 -8.33 25.45 -5.05
CA GLY A 193 -6.90 25.76 -5.15
C GLY A 193 -6.12 25.61 -3.83
N ASN A 194 -6.73 25.09 -2.78
CA ASN A 194 -6.01 24.74 -1.56
C ASN A 194 -5.12 23.52 -1.80
N ARG A 195 -3.96 23.51 -1.17
CA ARG A 195 -3.01 22.39 -1.27
C ARG A 195 -2.92 21.66 0.05
N LEU A 196 -2.96 20.31 -0.04
CA LEU A 196 -2.64 19.43 1.07
C LEU A 196 -1.39 18.63 0.70
N ARG A 197 -0.34 18.78 1.48
CA ARG A 197 0.87 17.94 1.37
C ARG A 197 0.82 16.85 2.40
N ILE A 198 0.98 15.62 1.96
CA ILE A 198 1.16 14.47 2.83
C ILE A 198 2.56 13.91 2.61
N ILE A 199 3.25 13.59 3.69
CA ILE A 199 4.53 12.89 3.66
C ILE A 199 4.37 11.65 4.54
N ILE A 200 4.65 10.49 3.94
CA ILE A 200 4.76 9.23 4.67
C ILE A 200 6.20 8.78 4.60
N SER A 201 6.78 8.47 5.75
CA SER A 201 8.12 7.90 5.84
C SER A 201 8.04 6.53 6.49
N VAL A 202 8.56 5.53 5.77
CA VAL A 202 8.63 4.17 6.26
C VAL A 202 10.11 3.81 6.43
N GLU A 203 10.51 3.51 7.65
CA GLU A 203 11.89 3.10 7.93
C GLU A 203 12.25 1.85 7.13
N GLU A 204 13.48 1.82 6.57
CA GLU A 204 13.96 0.68 5.80
C GLU A 204 13.83 -0.64 6.56
N GLN A 205 14.11 -0.60 7.87
CA GLN A 205 13.98 -1.79 8.71
C GLN A 205 12.54 -2.29 8.81
N LEU A 206 11.56 -1.39 8.87
CA LEU A 206 10.15 -1.76 8.86
C LEU A 206 9.75 -2.42 7.53
N ILE A 207 10.22 -1.89 6.39
CA ILE A 207 9.94 -2.46 5.07
C ILE A 207 10.56 -3.87 4.98
N VAL A 208 11.85 -4.01 5.33
CA VAL A 208 12.57 -5.29 5.32
C VAL A 208 11.89 -6.33 6.22
N ASN A 209 11.53 -5.94 7.44
CA ASN A 209 10.85 -6.81 8.37
C ASN A 209 9.45 -7.21 7.88
N THR A 210 8.75 -6.29 7.22
CA THR A 210 7.44 -6.56 6.62
C THR A 210 7.57 -7.57 5.48
N MET A 211 8.51 -7.38 4.57
CA MET A 211 8.76 -8.31 3.46
C MET A 211 9.10 -9.71 3.99
N ARG A 212 10.01 -9.81 4.96
CA ARG A 212 10.41 -11.08 5.55
C ARG A 212 9.26 -11.76 6.30
N ARG A 213 8.56 -11.03 7.15
CA ARG A 213 7.55 -11.60 8.04
C ARG A 213 6.26 -11.95 7.32
N TYR A 214 5.79 -11.08 6.42
CA TYR A 214 4.46 -11.20 5.80
C TYR A 214 4.50 -11.77 4.40
N MET A 215 5.58 -11.53 3.64
CA MET A 215 5.70 -12.01 2.27
C MET A 215 6.63 -13.23 2.14
N GLY A 216 7.41 -13.53 3.18
CA GLY A 216 8.38 -14.62 3.15
C GLY A 216 9.57 -14.32 2.25
N VAL A 217 9.76 -13.06 1.86
CA VAL A 217 10.87 -12.62 1.01
C VAL A 217 12.08 -12.33 1.89
N GLU A 218 13.19 -13.04 1.67
CA GLU A 218 14.47 -12.76 2.30
C GLU A 218 15.08 -11.49 1.68
N CYS A 219 14.75 -10.37 2.26
CA CYS A 219 15.29 -9.06 1.89
C CYS A 219 16.18 -8.55 3.02
N THR A 220 17.44 -8.27 2.73
CA THR A 220 18.39 -7.70 3.70
C THR A 220 18.63 -6.21 3.48
N ARG A 221 18.26 -5.69 2.32
CA ARG A 221 18.41 -4.29 1.91
C ARG A 221 17.22 -3.86 1.08
N ILE A 222 16.92 -2.57 1.10
CA ILE A 222 15.94 -1.95 0.22
C ILE A 222 16.42 -2.04 -1.24
N ASN A 223 15.54 -2.56 -2.10
CA ASN A 223 15.69 -2.58 -3.56
C ASN A 223 14.48 -1.90 -4.22
N ASN A 224 14.48 -1.80 -5.54
CA ASN A 224 13.39 -1.16 -6.29
C ASN A 224 12.02 -1.78 -6.03
N THR A 225 11.95 -3.10 -5.88
CA THR A 225 10.72 -3.82 -5.53
C THR A 225 10.20 -3.40 -4.16
N ALA A 226 11.10 -3.32 -3.16
CA ALA A 226 10.76 -2.88 -1.81
C ALA A 226 10.26 -1.42 -1.76
N VAL A 227 10.90 -0.53 -2.54
CA VAL A 227 10.47 0.87 -2.68
C VAL A 227 9.10 0.96 -3.34
N ALA A 228 8.87 0.23 -4.44
CA ALA A 228 7.58 0.22 -5.13
C ALA A 228 6.46 -0.32 -4.21
N MET A 229 6.76 -1.36 -3.45
CA MET A 229 5.87 -1.91 -2.43
C MET A 229 5.52 -0.85 -1.36
N ALA A 230 6.53 -0.18 -0.78
CA ALA A 230 6.32 0.83 0.24
C ALA A 230 5.40 1.95 -0.28
N ARG A 231 5.66 2.49 -1.48
CA ARG A 231 4.80 3.50 -2.12
C ARG A 231 3.35 3.04 -2.28
N GLN A 232 3.13 1.80 -2.66
CA GLN A 232 1.78 1.27 -2.82
C GLN A 232 1.09 1.08 -1.46
N MET A 233 1.83 0.64 -0.45
CA MET A 233 1.32 0.53 0.93
C MET A 233 0.93 1.90 1.49
N ASP A 234 1.72 2.95 1.24
CA ASP A 234 1.40 4.32 1.63
C ASP A 234 0.09 4.80 1.01
N LYS A 235 -0.12 4.54 -0.28
CA LYS A 235 -1.38 4.84 -0.96
C LYS A 235 -2.57 4.09 -0.35
N GLN A 236 -2.35 2.85 0.07
CA GLN A 236 -3.38 2.07 0.75
C GLN A 236 -3.68 2.63 2.14
N VAL A 237 -2.66 3.00 2.91
CA VAL A 237 -2.84 3.69 4.20
C VAL A 237 -3.69 4.94 4.02
N LEU A 238 -3.37 5.79 3.02
CA LEU A 238 -4.12 7.01 2.74
C LEU A 238 -5.56 6.74 2.33
N ARG A 239 -5.78 5.70 1.51
CA ARG A 239 -7.13 5.30 1.12
C ARG A 239 -7.97 4.87 2.31
N LEU A 240 -7.40 4.09 3.24
CA LEU A 240 -8.08 3.66 4.44
C LEU A 240 -8.28 4.81 5.45
N LEU A 241 -7.36 5.77 5.46
CA LEU A 241 -7.44 6.92 6.35
C LEU A 241 -8.64 7.82 6.01
N LYS A 242 -9.06 7.88 4.74
CA LYS A 242 -10.26 8.61 4.32
C LYS A 242 -11.53 8.16 5.06
N ASP A 243 -11.59 6.90 5.47
CA ASP A 243 -12.74 6.37 6.22
C ASP A 243 -12.90 7.05 7.60
N TYR A 244 -11.81 7.63 8.13
CA TYR A 244 -11.80 8.39 9.38
C TYR A 244 -12.08 9.88 9.17
N PHE A 245 -12.07 10.35 7.92
CA PHE A 245 -12.31 11.72 7.51
C PHE A 245 -13.24 11.76 6.29
N PRO A 246 -14.51 11.32 6.43
CA PRO A 246 -15.44 11.17 5.31
C PRO A 246 -15.73 12.51 4.60
N GLU A 247 -15.65 13.63 5.30
CA GLU A 247 -15.80 14.99 4.75
C GLU A 247 -14.74 15.35 3.70
N THR A 248 -13.64 14.61 3.65
CA THR A 248 -12.56 14.84 2.68
C THR A 248 -12.71 14.00 1.38
N GLU A 249 -13.73 13.16 1.29
CA GLU A 249 -13.92 12.28 0.14
C GLU A 249 -14.24 13.09 -1.12
N GLY A 250 -13.44 12.85 -2.17
CA GLY A 250 -13.62 13.52 -3.48
C GLY A 250 -13.12 14.96 -3.55
N ILE A 251 -12.75 15.60 -2.44
CA ILE A 251 -12.32 16.99 -2.38
C ILE A 251 -10.90 17.16 -2.92
N TYR A 252 -10.00 16.21 -2.62
CA TYR A 252 -8.59 16.32 -2.96
C TYR A 252 -8.21 15.48 -4.19
N ARG A 253 -7.56 16.13 -5.17
CA ARG A 253 -7.01 15.49 -6.37
C ARG A 253 -5.49 15.44 -6.29
N LEU A 254 -4.91 14.25 -6.41
CA LEU A 254 -3.45 14.08 -6.47
C LEU A 254 -2.87 14.83 -7.68
N GLN A 255 -1.94 15.73 -7.41
CA GLN A 255 -1.22 16.55 -8.40
C GLN A 255 0.18 16.03 -8.65
N GLU A 256 0.91 15.74 -7.59
CA GLU A 256 2.30 15.33 -7.65
C GLU A 256 2.58 14.21 -6.65
N GLU A 257 3.40 13.26 -7.07
CA GLU A 257 3.91 12.18 -6.24
C GLU A 257 5.42 12.08 -6.45
N ALA A 258 6.19 12.10 -5.37
CA ALA A 258 7.64 12.02 -5.44
C ALA A 258 8.24 11.28 -4.24
N LEU A 259 9.34 10.58 -4.49
CA LEU A 259 10.24 10.16 -3.42
C LEU A 259 11.18 11.30 -3.10
N ILE A 260 11.34 11.60 -1.82
CA ILE A 260 12.25 12.64 -1.35
C ILE A 260 13.36 12.03 -0.50
N SER A 261 14.56 12.57 -0.62
CA SER A 261 15.68 12.14 0.22
C SER A 261 15.46 12.56 1.69
N THR A 262 16.14 11.89 2.61
CA THR A 262 16.15 12.28 4.03
C THR A 262 16.59 13.75 4.20
N ARG A 263 17.55 14.21 3.37
CA ARG A 263 17.97 15.62 3.37
C ARG A 263 16.85 16.55 2.90
N GLY A 264 16.12 16.15 1.84
CA GLY A 264 14.96 16.90 1.34
C GLY A 264 13.85 17.00 2.39
N MET A 265 13.59 15.92 3.10
CA MET A 265 12.63 15.91 4.20
C MET A 265 13.04 16.88 5.32
N LYS A 266 14.28 16.82 5.78
CA LYS A 266 14.81 17.77 6.78
C LYS A 266 14.67 19.23 6.33
N SER A 267 14.94 19.52 5.06
CA SER A 267 14.77 20.87 4.51
C SER A 267 13.31 21.34 4.55
N LEU A 268 12.34 20.45 4.31
CA LEU A 268 10.92 20.79 4.42
C LEU A 268 10.52 21.12 5.87
N PHE A 269 10.97 20.32 6.83
CA PHE A 269 10.68 20.56 8.26
C PHE A 269 11.38 21.83 8.79
N ALA A 270 12.56 22.17 8.27
CA ALA A 270 13.27 23.39 8.66
C ALA A 270 12.54 24.68 8.22
N VAL A 271 11.73 24.60 7.16
CA VAL A 271 10.91 25.73 6.69
C VAL A 271 9.65 25.88 7.53
N ARG A 272 8.99 24.80 7.83
CA ARG A 272 7.75 24.76 8.61
C ARG A 272 7.51 23.34 9.15
N CYS A 273 7.15 23.26 10.44
CA CYS A 273 6.63 22.01 10.99
C CYS A 273 5.24 21.72 10.39
N PRO A 274 4.96 20.50 9.92
CA PRO A 274 3.64 20.13 9.45
C PRO A 274 2.57 20.31 10.54
N GLN A 275 1.35 20.65 10.14
CA GLN A 275 0.22 20.83 11.05
C GLN A 275 -0.09 19.53 11.82
N TYR A 276 0.01 18.40 11.12
CA TYR A 276 -0.11 17.07 11.72
C TYR A 276 1.19 16.31 11.46
N SER A 277 1.78 15.78 12.51
CA SER A 277 3.04 15.06 12.40
C SER A 277 3.13 13.98 13.47
N LEU A 278 3.01 12.73 13.04
CA LEU A 278 2.97 11.57 13.91
C LEU A 278 4.14 10.65 13.61
N LEU A 279 4.85 10.24 14.64
CA LEU A 279 5.83 9.15 14.61
C LEU A 279 5.25 7.97 15.36
N LEU A 280 5.09 6.85 14.68
CA LEU A 280 4.58 5.61 15.26
C LEU A 280 5.70 4.56 15.38
N ASP A 281 5.82 3.97 16.55
CA ASP A 281 6.67 2.83 16.81
C ASP A 281 5.87 1.53 16.59
N THR A 282 6.36 0.69 15.70
CA THR A 282 5.74 -0.60 15.36
C THR A 282 6.41 -1.79 16.04
N GLY A 283 7.47 -1.57 16.81
CA GLY A 283 8.34 -2.63 17.35
C GLY A 283 9.18 -3.35 16.27
N MET A 284 9.02 -2.96 14.99
CA MET A 284 9.77 -3.51 13.85
C MET A 284 10.45 -2.42 13.02
N GLY A 285 10.29 -1.18 13.40
CA GLY A 285 10.75 0.03 12.77
C GLY A 285 9.70 1.14 12.86
N TYR A 286 10.04 2.34 12.44
CA TYR A 286 9.18 3.51 12.56
C TYR A 286 8.38 3.76 11.29
N PHE A 287 7.15 4.25 11.51
CA PHE A 287 6.27 4.79 10.50
C PHE A 287 5.95 6.24 10.84
N THR A 288 6.14 7.15 9.90
CA THR A 288 5.86 8.57 10.09
C THR A 288 4.76 9.02 9.14
N PHE A 289 3.81 9.78 9.66
CA PHE A 289 2.78 10.45 8.87
C PHE A 289 2.82 11.94 9.17
N CYS A 290 2.89 12.75 8.12
CA CYS A 290 2.82 14.20 8.23
C CYS A 290 1.82 14.74 7.21
N ALA A 291 0.99 15.68 7.64
CA ALA A 291 0.08 16.39 6.76
C ALA A 291 0.13 17.89 7.04
N ASP A 292 0.14 18.69 5.99
CA ASP A 292 0.19 20.17 6.08
C ASP A 292 -0.67 20.80 4.99
N GLU A 293 -1.61 21.66 5.39
CA GLU A 293 -2.34 22.49 4.46
C GLU A 293 -1.48 23.67 4.03
N LEU A 294 -1.08 23.65 2.78
CA LEU A 294 -0.38 24.76 2.14
C LEU A 294 -1.46 25.67 1.53
N GLY A 295 -1.62 26.86 2.09
CA GLY A 295 -2.59 27.84 1.57
C GLY A 295 -2.48 28.02 0.05
N ALA A 296 -3.56 28.44 -0.61
CA ALA A 296 -3.56 28.71 -2.04
C ALA A 296 -2.36 29.59 -2.40
N ASN A 297 -1.59 29.22 -3.42
CA ASN A 297 -0.55 30.09 -3.96
C ASN A 297 -1.22 31.40 -4.36
N LYS A 298 -1.09 32.46 -3.57
CA LYS A 298 -1.32 33.81 -4.06
C LYS A 298 -0.30 34.06 -5.15
N ARG A 299 -0.72 33.90 -6.41
CA ARG A 299 0.01 34.38 -7.58
C ARG A 299 0.06 35.90 -7.54
#